data_a5b0c2db56fe4bb18cae3cfb41472d6e
#
_entry.id   a5b0c2db56fe4bb18cae3cfb41472d6e
#
_cell.length_a   1.000
_cell.length_b   1.000
_cell.length_c   1.000
_cell.angle_alpha   90.00
_cell.angle_beta   90.00
_cell.angle_gamma   90.00
#
_symmetry.space_group_name_H-M   'P 1'
#
loop_
_entity.id
_entity.type
_entity.pdbx_description
1 polymer ?
#
loop_
_entity_poly.entity_id
_entity_poly.type
_entity_poly.pdbx_seq_one_letter_code
_entity_poly.pdbx_strand_id
1 'polypeptide(L)'
;MDKVVKYIKEYGKKTIFTCSSVYNVLVSVCIILGIGNYEDFYIVMFSPEKKNLNNFYGISRKLDQYNIGNVVINKHTRFHRAVGISNIQNICVMNKVMKELDTKLGEYLLVNCSWNHQKVTYPASLYFKYAYKAVFMEEGATQFMTPDEGKWYILLKKLYGNQTEFWRTGKLDTIFVQEPGRFPKYLHSMLVPFSLRESVTFLNRADLEKLVSIFTGDAEKKEI
;
A
#
# COMPACT_ATOMS: atom_id res chain seq x y z
N MET A 1 -8.85 2.81 20.05
CA MET A 1 -9.08 2.64 18.60
C MET A 1 -7.80 3.05 17.91
N ASP A 2 -7.29 2.21 17.00
CA ASP A 2 -6.07 2.52 16.26
C ASP A 2 -6.20 3.87 15.53
N LYS A 3 -5.18 4.68 15.62
CA LYS A 3 -5.14 6.01 15.00
C LYS A 3 -5.38 5.96 13.49
N VAL A 4 -4.87 4.91 12.84
CA VAL A 4 -5.07 4.69 11.39
C VAL A 4 -6.54 4.41 11.08
N VAL A 5 -7.16 3.49 11.80
CA VAL A 5 -8.58 3.14 11.64
C VAL A 5 -9.47 4.37 11.87
N LYS A 6 -9.17 5.13 12.94
CA LYS A 6 -9.88 6.37 13.22
C LYS A 6 -9.75 7.37 12.08
N TYR A 7 -8.52 7.61 11.61
CA TYR A 7 -8.24 8.53 10.52
C TYR A 7 -9.02 8.16 9.25
N ILE A 8 -8.95 6.87 8.83
CA ILE A 8 -9.63 6.43 7.60
C ILE A 8 -11.15 6.56 7.73
N LYS A 9 -11.72 6.21 8.89
CA LYS A 9 -13.16 6.37 9.16
C LYS A 9 -13.61 7.83 9.11
N GLU A 10 -12.83 8.72 9.70
CA GLU A 10 -13.12 10.17 9.69
C GLU A 10 -13.03 10.75 8.28
N TYR A 11 -12.19 10.19 7.45
CA TYR A 11 -12.03 10.62 6.07
C TYR A 11 -13.25 10.29 5.18
N GLY A 12 -13.96 9.17 5.49
CA GLY A 12 -15.25 8.80 4.90
C GLY A 12 -15.24 8.60 3.39
N LYS A 13 -14.09 8.21 2.78
CA LYS A 13 -13.94 8.03 1.33
C LYS A 13 -13.58 6.60 0.98
N LYS A 14 -13.91 6.20 -0.26
CA LYS A 14 -13.37 4.97 -0.86
C LYS A 14 -11.85 4.96 -0.74
N THR A 15 -11.29 3.84 -0.31
CA THR A 15 -9.86 3.77 0.07
C THR A 15 -9.15 2.66 -0.69
N ILE A 16 -8.01 3.00 -1.29
CA ILE A 16 -7.15 2.05 -2.00
C ILE A 16 -5.85 1.87 -1.22
N PHE A 17 -5.53 0.62 -0.91
CA PHE A 17 -4.25 0.23 -0.34
C PHE A 17 -3.31 -0.25 -1.44
N THR A 18 -2.07 0.22 -1.45
CA THR A 18 -1.03 -0.26 -2.39
C THR A 18 0.07 -0.98 -1.62
N CYS A 19 0.22 -2.28 -1.87
CA CYS A 19 1.04 -3.20 -1.10
C CYS A 19 2.11 -3.87 -1.97
N SER A 20 3.37 -3.86 -1.52
CA SER A 20 4.50 -4.50 -2.20
C SER A 20 5.08 -5.70 -1.45
N SER A 21 4.62 -5.96 -0.24
CA SER A 21 5.01 -7.09 0.60
C SER A 21 3.80 -7.74 1.28
N VAL A 22 3.95 -8.99 1.71
CA VAL A 22 2.91 -9.71 2.47
C VAL A 22 2.60 -8.98 3.78
N TYR A 23 3.62 -8.38 4.42
CA TYR A 23 3.43 -7.55 5.61
C TYR A 23 2.50 -6.36 5.34
N ASN A 24 2.67 -5.67 4.23
CA ASN A 24 1.77 -4.56 3.87
C ASN A 24 0.33 -5.02 3.70
N VAL A 25 0.12 -6.18 3.06
CA VAL A 25 -1.22 -6.76 2.91
C VAL A 25 -1.81 -7.10 4.27
N LEU A 26 -1.01 -7.71 5.18
CA LEU A 26 -1.45 -8.02 6.54
C LEU A 26 -1.94 -6.77 7.27
N VAL A 27 -1.15 -5.70 7.26
CA VAL A 27 -1.53 -4.43 7.90
C VAL A 27 -2.81 -3.86 7.29
N SER A 28 -2.92 -3.87 5.95
CA SER A 28 -4.10 -3.38 5.24
C SER A 28 -5.36 -4.19 5.61
N VAL A 29 -5.25 -5.51 5.67
CA VAL A 29 -6.36 -6.40 6.06
C VAL A 29 -6.77 -6.15 7.51
N CYS A 30 -5.82 -5.99 8.44
CA CYS A 30 -6.13 -5.63 9.84
C CYS A 30 -6.95 -4.34 9.92
N ILE A 31 -6.57 -3.32 9.15
CA ILE A 31 -7.28 -2.03 9.10
C ILE A 31 -8.70 -2.23 8.55
N ILE A 32 -8.84 -2.92 7.43
CA ILE A 32 -10.13 -3.17 6.77
C ILE A 32 -11.07 -3.94 7.71
N LEU A 33 -10.59 -5.02 8.33
CA LEU A 33 -11.37 -5.80 9.31
C LEU A 33 -11.79 -4.94 10.50
N GLY A 34 -10.89 -4.11 11.03
CA GLY A 34 -11.18 -3.21 12.13
C GLY A 34 -12.20 -2.10 11.79
N ILE A 35 -12.36 -1.76 10.50
CA ILE A 35 -13.36 -0.81 10.03
C ILE A 35 -14.71 -1.48 9.79
N GLY A 36 -14.72 -2.69 9.20
CA GLY A 36 -15.90 -3.53 9.03
C GLY A 36 -16.75 -3.26 7.79
N ASN A 37 -16.48 -2.21 7.01
CA ASN A 37 -17.19 -1.94 5.75
C ASN A 37 -16.29 -2.26 4.55
N TYR A 38 -16.33 -3.50 4.07
CA TYR A 38 -15.37 -4.01 3.07
C TYR A 38 -15.56 -3.40 1.68
N GLU A 39 -16.76 -2.95 1.34
CA GLU A 39 -17.10 -2.38 0.02
C GLU A 39 -16.43 -1.04 -0.26
N ASP A 40 -15.91 -0.38 0.77
CA ASP A 40 -15.21 0.89 0.64
C ASP A 40 -13.70 0.74 0.44
N PHE A 41 -13.20 -0.51 0.36
CA PHE A 41 -11.78 -0.79 0.32
C PHE A 41 -11.35 -1.64 -0.85
N TYR A 42 -10.14 -1.36 -1.36
CA TYR A 42 -9.50 -2.14 -2.39
C TYR A 42 -8.00 -2.31 -2.13
N ILE A 43 -7.48 -3.52 -2.30
CA ILE A 43 -6.06 -3.83 -2.10
C ILE A 43 -5.39 -4.09 -3.45
N VAL A 44 -4.42 -3.26 -3.80
CA VAL A 44 -3.60 -3.42 -4.99
C VAL A 44 -2.25 -4.01 -4.58
N MET A 45 -2.01 -5.26 -4.91
CA MET A 45 -0.79 -6.00 -4.59
C MET A 45 0.14 -6.06 -5.80
N PHE A 46 1.43 -5.82 -5.62
CA PHE A 46 2.41 -5.91 -6.68
C PHE A 46 3.81 -6.25 -6.15
N SER A 47 4.55 -7.07 -6.88
CA SER A 47 5.95 -7.37 -6.54
C SER A 47 6.79 -7.62 -7.79
N PRO A 48 8.10 -7.28 -7.77
CA PRO A 48 9.04 -7.71 -8.79
C PRO A 48 9.45 -9.19 -8.64
N GLU A 49 9.20 -9.78 -7.47
CA GLU A 49 9.66 -11.11 -7.09
C GLU A 49 8.57 -12.14 -7.31
N LYS A 50 8.88 -13.21 -8.06
CA LYS A 50 7.94 -14.30 -8.35
C LYS A 50 7.42 -14.98 -7.09
N LYS A 51 8.28 -15.16 -6.06
CA LYS A 51 7.90 -15.77 -4.78
C LYS A 51 6.79 -14.97 -4.10
N ASN A 52 6.93 -13.64 -4.05
CA ASN A 52 5.92 -12.76 -3.46
C ASN A 52 4.63 -12.76 -4.26
N LEU A 53 4.70 -12.81 -5.60
CA LEU A 53 3.52 -12.90 -6.45
C LEU A 53 2.72 -14.18 -6.18
N ASN A 54 3.37 -15.33 -6.01
CA ASN A 54 2.68 -16.58 -5.66
C ASN A 54 1.92 -16.44 -4.33
N ASN A 55 2.54 -15.83 -3.32
CA ASN A 55 1.88 -15.55 -2.05
C ASN A 55 0.68 -14.61 -2.24
N PHE A 56 0.83 -13.56 -3.05
CA PHE A 56 -0.26 -12.63 -3.34
C PHE A 56 -1.44 -13.29 -4.04
N TYR A 57 -1.22 -14.19 -4.99
CA TYR A 57 -2.30 -14.94 -5.61
C TYR A 57 -3.03 -15.87 -4.62
N GLY A 58 -2.31 -16.47 -3.66
CA GLY A 58 -2.91 -17.24 -2.57
C GLY A 58 -3.80 -16.35 -1.68
N ILE A 59 -3.26 -15.22 -1.23
CA ILE A 59 -3.98 -14.25 -0.41
C ILE A 59 -5.17 -13.66 -1.17
N SER A 60 -5.02 -13.30 -2.45
CA SER A 60 -6.08 -12.76 -3.29
C SER A 60 -7.33 -13.65 -3.31
N ARG A 61 -7.14 -14.96 -3.53
CA ARG A 61 -8.26 -15.92 -3.51
C ARG A 61 -8.98 -15.97 -2.16
N LYS A 62 -8.26 -15.79 -1.05
CA LYS A 62 -8.85 -15.73 0.28
C LYS A 62 -9.59 -14.41 0.53
N LEU A 63 -9.04 -13.30 0.06
CA LEU A 63 -9.72 -12.00 0.12
C LEU A 63 -11.05 -12.00 -0.63
N ASP A 64 -11.08 -12.65 -1.81
CA ASP A 64 -12.31 -12.81 -2.61
C ASP A 64 -13.41 -13.58 -1.85
N GLN A 65 -13.04 -14.58 -1.03
CA GLN A 65 -13.99 -15.32 -0.18
C GLN A 65 -14.66 -14.44 0.87
N TYR A 66 -14.02 -13.34 1.27
CA TYR A 66 -14.54 -12.37 2.23
C TYR A 66 -15.09 -11.10 1.57
N ASN A 67 -15.24 -11.08 0.25
CA ASN A 67 -15.69 -9.91 -0.53
C ASN A 67 -14.82 -8.66 -0.31
N ILE A 68 -13.52 -8.83 -0.08
CA ILE A 68 -12.56 -7.73 -0.01
C ILE A 68 -11.98 -7.50 -1.41
N GLY A 69 -12.28 -6.35 -2.00
CA GLY A 69 -11.81 -5.98 -3.34
C GLY A 69 -10.28 -6.01 -3.42
N ASN A 70 -9.75 -6.71 -4.44
CA ASN A 70 -8.31 -6.82 -4.57
C ASN A 70 -7.85 -7.14 -6.00
N VAL A 71 -6.60 -6.84 -6.30
CA VAL A 71 -5.94 -7.21 -7.55
C VAL A 71 -4.46 -7.46 -7.35
N VAL A 72 -3.93 -8.47 -8.04
CA VAL A 72 -2.50 -8.74 -8.11
C VAL A 72 -1.95 -8.26 -9.45
N ILE A 73 -1.03 -7.31 -9.40
CA ILE A 73 -0.34 -6.77 -10.58
C ILE A 73 1.02 -7.44 -10.72
N ASN A 74 1.21 -8.15 -11.81
CA ASN A 74 2.53 -8.67 -12.16
C ASN A 74 3.43 -7.52 -12.63
N LYS A 75 4.53 -7.29 -11.95
CA LYS A 75 5.46 -6.22 -12.30
C LYS A 75 6.21 -6.59 -13.57
N HIS A 76 5.96 -5.84 -14.63
CA HIS A 76 6.58 -6.06 -15.93
C HIS A 76 8.10 -5.89 -15.93
N THR A 77 8.76 -6.55 -16.89
CA THR A 77 10.20 -6.45 -17.12
C THR A 77 10.66 -5.01 -17.41
N ARG A 78 11.96 -4.74 -17.32
CA ARG A 78 12.52 -3.42 -17.68
C ARG A 78 12.15 -3.03 -19.11
N PHE A 79 12.08 -3.99 -20.02
CA PHE A 79 11.72 -3.77 -21.44
C PHE A 79 10.28 -3.26 -21.57
N HIS A 80 9.29 -3.93 -20.96
CA HIS A 80 7.90 -3.48 -21.00
C HIS A 80 7.71 -2.06 -20.44
N ARG A 81 8.51 -1.67 -19.46
CA ARG A 81 8.52 -0.30 -18.92
C ARG A 81 9.09 0.70 -19.91
N ALA A 82 10.20 0.36 -20.58
CA ALA A 82 10.85 1.24 -21.55
C ALA A 82 9.96 1.55 -22.75
N VAL A 83 9.16 0.59 -23.21
CA VAL A 83 8.24 0.77 -24.36
C VAL A 83 6.83 1.24 -23.97
N GLY A 84 6.59 1.58 -22.71
CA GLY A 84 5.29 2.13 -22.25
C GLY A 84 4.16 1.12 -22.08
N ILE A 85 4.33 -0.14 -22.46
CA ILE A 85 3.30 -1.20 -22.36
C ILE A 85 2.83 -1.37 -20.91
N SER A 86 3.76 -1.33 -19.94
CA SER A 86 3.41 -1.40 -18.51
C SER A 86 2.48 -0.28 -18.06
N ASN A 87 2.63 0.92 -18.63
CA ASN A 87 1.77 2.04 -18.27
C ASN A 87 0.34 1.81 -18.75
N ILE A 88 0.16 1.34 -19.98
CA ILE A 88 -1.18 1.04 -20.53
C ILE A 88 -1.87 -0.02 -19.70
N GLN A 89 -1.20 -1.14 -19.42
CA GLN A 89 -1.77 -2.23 -18.63
C GLN A 89 -2.13 -1.78 -17.21
N ASN A 90 -1.28 -1.00 -16.55
CA ASN A 90 -1.58 -0.51 -15.20
C ASN A 90 -2.71 0.54 -15.19
N ILE A 91 -2.86 1.33 -16.25
CA ILE A 91 -4.02 2.22 -16.41
C ILE A 91 -5.29 1.38 -16.58
N CYS A 92 -5.27 0.32 -17.39
CA CYS A 92 -6.42 -0.59 -17.53
C CYS A 92 -6.79 -1.22 -16.18
N VAL A 93 -5.80 -1.72 -15.42
CA VAL A 93 -6.05 -2.26 -14.08
C VAL A 93 -6.60 -1.19 -13.15
N MET A 94 -6.05 0.00 -13.16
CA MET A 94 -6.55 1.12 -12.33
C MET A 94 -8.00 1.46 -12.67
N ASN A 95 -8.37 1.52 -13.96
CA ASN A 95 -9.75 1.78 -14.37
C ASN A 95 -10.70 0.65 -13.90
N LYS A 96 -10.24 -0.62 -13.92
CA LYS A 96 -10.99 -1.73 -13.34
C LYS A 96 -11.20 -1.52 -11.84
N VAL A 97 -10.15 -1.18 -11.09
CA VAL A 97 -10.24 -0.88 -9.64
C VAL A 97 -11.23 0.25 -9.37
N MET A 98 -11.17 1.35 -10.14
CA MET A 98 -12.12 2.46 -9.99
C MET A 98 -13.56 2.01 -10.17
N LYS A 99 -13.82 1.16 -11.19
CA LYS A 99 -15.16 0.63 -11.46
C LYS A 99 -15.65 -0.30 -10.36
N GLU A 100 -14.80 -1.22 -9.89
CA GLU A 100 -15.17 -2.18 -8.84
C GLU A 100 -15.39 -1.51 -7.48
N LEU A 101 -14.63 -0.45 -7.20
CA LEU A 101 -14.77 0.33 -5.96
C LEU A 101 -15.87 1.41 -6.04
N ASP A 102 -16.53 1.56 -7.18
CA ASP A 102 -17.50 2.61 -7.46
C ASP A 102 -16.97 4.01 -7.09
N THR A 103 -15.82 4.37 -7.67
CA THR A 103 -15.15 5.67 -7.43
C THR A 103 -14.50 6.21 -8.70
N LYS A 104 -14.05 7.44 -8.66
CA LYS A 104 -13.37 8.11 -9.78
C LYS A 104 -11.98 8.58 -9.41
N LEU A 105 -11.20 8.90 -10.44
CA LEU A 105 -9.91 9.55 -10.26
C LEU A 105 -10.11 10.89 -9.51
N GLY A 106 -9.32 11.13 -8.49
CA GLY A 106 -9.42 12.31 -7.63
C GLY A 106 -10.44 12.21 -6.49
N GLU A 107 -11.14 11.08 -6.32
CA GLU A 107 -12.18 10.93 -5.29
C GLU A 107 -11.85 9.92 -4.18
N TYR A 108 -10.75 9.18 -4.29
CA TYR A 108 -10.35 8.16 -3.30
C TYR A 108 -9.21 8.61 -2.39
N LEU A 109 -9.16 8.01 -1.22
CA LEU A 109 -8.00 8.05 -0.32
C LEU A 109 -7.01 6.95 -0.72
N LEU A 110 -5.74 7.28 -0.84
CA LEU A 110 -4.68 6.29 -1.01
C LEU A 110 -3.99 6.01 0.32
N VAL A 111 -3.97 4.76 0.75
CA VAL A 111 -3.08 4.27 1.80
C VAL A 111 -1.90 3.57 1.13
N ASN A 112 -0.76 4.25 1.08
CA ASN A 112 0.40 3.77 0.36
C ASN A 112 1.41 3.13 1.31
N CYS A 113 1.58 1.82 1.18
CA CYS A 113 2.58 1.05 1.91
C CYS A 113 3.84 0.76 1.07
N SER A 114 3.94 1.31 -0.15
CA SER A 114 5.05 1.04 -1.06
C SER A 114 5.76 2.33 -1.47
N TRP A 115 6.60 2.81 -0.58
CA TRP A 115 7.36 4.05 -0.74
C TRP A 115 8.73 3.96 -0.05
N ASN A 116 9.60 4.86 -0.37
CA ASN A 116 10.78 5.15 0.43
C ASN A 116 10.86 6.67 0.65
N HIS A 117 11.79 7.13 1.47
CA HIS A 117 11.93 8.55 1.80
C HIS A 117 12.16 9.49 0.60
N GLN A 118 12.37 8.96 -0.60
CA GLN A 118 12.60 9.75 -1.81
C GLN A 118 11.46 9.66 -2.81
N LYS A 119 10.77 8.51 -2.92
CA LYS A 119 9.78 8.29 -3.98
C LYS A 119 8.72 7.26 -3.61
N VAL A 120 7.57 7.40 -4.23
CA VAL A 120 6.56 6.35 -4.31
C VAL A 120 6.96 5.36 -5.41
N THR A 121 6.99 4.07 -5.10
CA THR A 121 7.38 3.04 -6.06
C THR A 121 6.28 2.84 -7.12
N TYR A 122 6.70 2.46 -8.34
CA TYR A 122 5.74 2.09 -9.37
C TYR A 122 5.24 0.65 -9.17
N PRO A 123 3.95 0.30 -9.31
CA PRO A 123 2.85 1.12 -9.84
C PRO A 123 2.10 2.00 -8.82
N ALA A 124 2.45 1.98 -7.52
CA ALA A 124 1.78 2.81 -6.51
C ALA A 124 1.82 4.32 -6.85
N SER A 125 2.89 4.78 -7.53
CA SER A 125 2.99 6.17 -7.98
C SER A 125 1.86 6.59 -8.95
N LEU A 126 1.30 5.65 -9.72
CA LEU A 126 0.15 5.91 -10.57
C LEU A 126 -1.09 6.22 -9.72
N TYR A 127 -1.36 5.39 -8.71
CA TYR A 127 -2.47 5.63 -7.79
C TYR A 127 -2.27 6.92 -6.99
N PHE A 128 -1.04 7.21 -6.54
CA PHE A 128 -0.72 8.45 -5.85
C PHE A 128 -0.99 9.70 -6.72
N LYS A 129 -0.64 9.65 -8.01
CA LYS A 129 -0.88 10.75 -8.95
C LYS A 129 -2.34 11.15 -9.01
N TYR A 130 -3.26 10.19 -8.93
CA TYR A 130 -4.70 10.40 -9.10
C TYR A 130 -5.50 10.32 -7.80
N ALA A 131 -4.86 10.12 -6.65
CA ALA A 131 -5.54 10.18 -5.36
C ALA A 131 -6.02 11.61 -5.03
N TYR A 132 -7.14 11.71 -4.32
CA TYR A 132 -7.55 12.97 -3.69
C TYR A 132 -6.56 13.36 -2.58
N LYS A 133 -6.31 12.43 -1.68
CA LYS A 133 -5.32 12.52 -0.60
C LYS A 133 -4.61 11.18 -0.44
N ALA A 134 -3.46 11.22 0.19
CA ALA A 134 -2.67 10.04 0.48
C ALA A 134 -2.21 10.01 1.94
N VAL A 135 -2.21 8.82 2.48
CA VAL A 135 -1.59 8.47 3.76
C VAL A 135 -0.50 7.47 3.46
N PHE A 136 0.65 7.65 4.05
CA PHE A 136 1.72 6.67 3.91
C PHE A 136 1.84 5.84 5.18
N MET A 137 2.19 4.57 4.99
CA MET A 137 2.46 3.66 6.09
C MET A 137 3.87 3.10 5.98
N GLU A 138 4.49 2.87 7.12
CA GLU A 138 5.82 2.28 7.19
C GLU A 138 5.82 0.87 6.59
N GLU A 139 6.78 0.63 5.68
CA GLU A 139 6.97 -0.68 5.02
C GLU A 139 7.94 -1.60 5.79
N GLY A 140 8.68 -1.05 6.74
CA GLY A 140 9.74 -1.73 7.48
C GLY A 140 11.13 -1.18 7.20
N ALA A 141 12.19 -1.96 7.44
CA ALA A 141 13.58 -1.51 7.48
C ALA A 141 14.12 -0.87 6.19
N THR A 142 13.58 -1.24 5.02
CA THR A 142 14.04 -0.71 3.72
C THR A 142 13.78 0.79 3.54
N GLN A 143 12.84 1.34 4.27
CA GLN A 143 12.53 2.78 4.23
C GLN A 143 13.59 3.64 4.90
N PHE A 144 14.36 3.07 5.82
CA PHE A 144 15.44 3.74 6.54
C PHE A 144 16.77 3.71 5.77
N MET A 145 16.91 2.82 4.79
CA MET A 145 18.11 2.75 3.97
C MET A 145 18.13 3.94 3.01
N THR A 146 18.89 4.98 3.39
CA THR A 146 19.33 5.98 2.42
C THR A 146 20.29 5.27 1.46
N PRO A 147 19.99 5.15 0.15
CA PRO A 147 21.04 4.81 -0.79
C PRO A 147 22.12 5.89 -0.64
N ASP A 148 23.34 5.48 -0.52
CA ASP A 148 24.48 6.39 -0.58
C ASP A 148 24.55 6.94 -2.02
N GLU A 149 23.65 7.90 -2.31
CA GLU A 149 23.54 8.52 -3.63
C GLU A 149 24.72 9.48 -3.77
N GLY A 150 25.70 9.08 -4.55
CA GLY A 150 26.83 9.94 -4.87
C GLY A 150 26.38 11.35 -5.32
N LYS A 151 27.12 12.39 -4.94
CA LYS A 151 26.77 13.81 -5.20
C LYS A 151 26.36 14.09 -6.65
N TRP A 152 26.96 13.40 -7.62
CA TRP A 152 26.64 13.49 -9.05
C TRP A 152 25.26 12.93 -9.40
N TYR A 153 24.83 11.88 -8.76
CA TYR A 153 23.51 11.30 -8.98
C TYR A 153 22.41 12.22 -8.45
N ILE A 154 22.64 12.87 -7.31
CA ILE A 154 21.74 13.90 -6.76
C ILE A 154 21.63 15.10 -7.71
N LEU A 155 22.76 15.53 -8.29
CA LEU A 155 22.78 16.63 -9.27
C LEU A 155 22.03 16.26 -10.56
N LEU A 156 22.24 15.06 -11.10
CA LEU A 156 21.52 14.56 -12.27
C LEU A 156 20.02 14.40 -11.99
N LYS A 157 19.63 13.94 -10.80
CA LYS A 157 18.22 13.92 -10.38
C LYS A 157 17.59 15.32 -10.36
N LYS A 158 18.33 16.34 -9.90
CA LYS A 158 17.84 17.74 -9.91
C LYS A 158 17.69 18.29 -11.33
N LEU A 159 18.56 17.91 -12.25
CA LEU A 159 18.57 18.41 -13.64
C LEU A 159 17.57 17.66 -14.56
N TYR A 160 17.39 16.35 -14.36
CA TYR A 160 16.58 15.51 -15.26
C TYR A 160 15.37 14.87 -14.57
N GLY A 161 15.26 15.00 -13.27
CA GLY A 161 14.22 14.32 -12.49
C GLY A 161 13.03 15.19 -12.23
N ASN A 162 11.97 15.02 -13.00
CA ASN A 162 10.59 15.42 -12.63
C ASN A 162 10.06 14.62 -11.42
N GLN A 163 10.89 14.24 -10.46
CA GLN A 163 10.45 13.62 -9.23
C GLN A 163 10.06 14.73 -8.26
N THR A 164 8.82 15.15 -8.37
CA THR A 164 8.21 15.97 -7.34
C THR A 164 8.30 15.19 -6.03
N GLU A 165 9.03 15.74 -5.08
CA GLU A 165 9.09 15.20 -3.73
C GLU A 165 7.65 15.04 -3.24
N PHE A 166 7.21 13.82 -2.96
CA PHE A 166 5.79 13.52 -2.71
C PHE A 166 5.20 14.35 -1.57
N TRP A 167 6.03 14.74 -0.59
CA TRP A 167 5.62 15.62 0.54
C TRP A 167 5.35 17.06 0.11
N ARG A 168 5.80 17.50 -1.06
CA ARG A 168 5.53 18.84 -1.60
C ARG A 168 4.30 18.90 -2.49
N THR A 169 3.67 17.78 -2.76
CA THR A 169 2.50 17.74 -3.67
C THR A 169 1.21 18.26 -3.03
N GLY A 170 1.19 18.48 -1.72
CA GLY A 170 -0.02 18.80 -0.96
C GLY A 170 -1.04 17.66 -0.86
N LYS A 171 -0.73 16.49 -1.44
CA LYS A 171 -1.59 15.30 -1.38
C LYS A 171 -1.31 14.41 -0.18
N LEU A 172 -0.06 14.38 0.27
CA LEU A 172 0.33 13.63 1.45
C LEU A 172 -0.19 14.37 2.69
N ASP A 173 -1.02 13.69 3.46
CA ASP A 173 -1.64 14.23 4.65
C ASP A 173 -0.90 13.78 5.92
N THR A 174 -0.58 12.50 6.01
CA THR A 174 0.11 11.94 7.18
C THR A 174 0.90 10.69 6.83
N ILE A 175 1.86 10.35 7.70
CA ILE A 175 2.71 9.16 7.59
C ILE A 175 2.63 8.40 8.92
N PHE A 176 2.06 7.21 8.90
CA PHE A 176 2.01 6.33 10.05
C PHE A 176 3.26 5.48 10.14
N VAL A 177 3.97 5.58 11.25
CA VAL A 177 5.28 4.95 11.46
C VAL A 177 5.39 4.31 12.84
N GLN A 178 6.13 3.22 12.95
CA GLN A 178 6.38 2.56 14.23
C GLN A 178 7.45 3.31 15.03
N GLU A 179 8.48 3.79 14.35
CA GLU A 179 9.63 4.45 14.98
C GLU A 179 9.91 5.83 14.35
N PRO A 180 9.18 6.89 14.75
CA PRO A 180 9.34 8.23 14.16
C PRO A 180 10.76 8.78 14.19
N GLY A 181 11.54 8.43 15.22
CA GLY A 181 12.92 8.90 15.39
C GLY A 181 13.90 8.44 14.30
N ARG A 182 13.55 7.43 13.51
CA ARG A 182 14.36 6.93 12.39
C ARG A 182 14.15 7.71 11.10
N PHE A 183 13.14 8.57 11.03
CA PHE A 183 12.82 9.30 9.81
C PHE A 183 13.54 10.64 9.73
N PRO A 184 13.79 11.14 8.50
CA PRO A 184 14.39 12.45 8.31
C PRO A 184 13.57 13.59 8.95
N LYS A 185 14.25 14.58 9.52
CA LYS A 185 13.61 15.69 10.26
C LYS A 185 12.56 16.45 9.45
N TYR A 186 12.71 16.56 8.13
CA TYR A 186 11.76 17.26 7.27
C TYR A 186 10.39 16.56 7.14
N LEU A 187 10.30 15.28 7.55
CA LEU A 187 9.03 14.54 7.59
C LEU A 187 8.36 14.58 8.97
N HIS A 188 9.07 15.00 10.03
CA HIS A 188 8.60 14.85 11.41
C HIS A 188 7.23 15.50 11.66
N SER A 189 6.91 16.61 11.00
CA SER A 189 5.59 17.26 11.14
C SER A 189 4.41 16.42 10.62
N MET A 190 4.68 15.42 9.78
CA MET A 190 3.68 14.53 9.20
C MET A 190 3.65 13.15 9.85
N LEU A 191 4.62 12.84 10.76
CA LEU A 191 4.73 11.51 11.35
C LEU A 191 3.72 11.32 12.47
N VAL A 192 2.98 10.21 12.40
CA VAL A 192 2.09 9.77 13.47
C VAL A 192 2.52 8.38 13.93
N PRO A 193 2.90 8.22 15.20
CA PRO A 193 3.23 6.91 15.75
C PRO A 193 2.05 5.95 15.67
N PHE A 194 2.31 4.75 15.18
CA PHE A 194 1.34 3.67 15.08
C PHE A 194 1.98 2.34 15.48
N SER A 195 1.17 1.40 15.95
CA SER A 195 1.62 0.06 16.32
C SER A 195 0.72 -1.00 15.66
N LEU A 196 1.33 -1.93 14.91
CA LEU A 196 0.61 -3.07 14.35
C LEU A 196 -0.01 -3.91 15.47
N ARG A 197 0.67 -4.06 16.62
CA ARG A 197 0.14 -4.79 17.77
C ARG A 197 -1.18 -4.19 18.25
N GLU A 198 -1.26 -2.87 18.34
CA GLU A 198 -2.50 -2.17 18.69
C GLU A 198 -3.59 -2.41 17.64
N SER A 199 -3.24 -2.38 16.35
CA SER A 199 -4.20 -2.64 15.26
C SER A 199 -4.82 -4.03 15.37
N VAL A 200 -4.03 -5.05 15.71
CA VAL A 200 -4.52 -6.43 15.89
C VAL A 200 -5.37 -6.57 17.14
N THR A 201 -5.04 -5.89 18.24
CA THR A 201 -5.81 -5.98 19.49
C THR A 201 -7.23 -5.39 19.41
N PHE A 202 -7.51 -4.58 18.37
CA PHE A 202 -8.86 -4.07 18.12
C PHE A 202 -9.77 -5.05 17.38
N LEU A 203 -9.21 -6.10 16.79
CA LEU A 203 -10.00 -7.10 16.09
C LEU A 203 -10.75 -7.98 17.10
N ASN A 204 -12.02 -8.19 16.85
CA ASN A 204 -12.78 -9.19 17.60
C ASN A 204 -12.33 -10.61 17.20
N ARG A 205 -12.80 -11.62 17.91
CA ARG A 205 -12.40 -13.02 17.67
C ARG A 205 -12.72 -13.48 16.24
N ALA A 206 -13.88 -13.12 15.71
CA ALA A 206 -14.28 -13.52 14.35
C ALA A 206 -13.38 -12.87 13.28
N ASP A 207 -13.00 -11.62 13.47
CA ASP A 207 -12.08 -10.93 12.54
C ASP A 207 -10.64 -11.45 12.65
N LEU A 208 -10.21 -11.88 13.86
CA LEU A 208 -8.93 -12.57 14.03
C LEU A 208 -8.93 -13.93 13.31
N GLU A 209 -10.00 -14.70 13.41
CA GLU A 209 -10.15 -15.97 12.69
C GLU A 209 -10.12 -15.76 11.18
N LYS A 210 -10.77 -14.72 10.64
CA LYS A 210 -10.66 -14.33 9.23
C LYS A 210 -9.23 -13.95 8.85
N LEU A 211 -8.58 -13.11 9.65
CA LEU A 211 -7.20 -12.70 9.43
C LEU A 211 -6.28 -13.91 9.33
N VAL A 212 -6.36 -14.82 10.28
CA VAL A 212 -5.59 -16.07 10.28
C VAL A 212 -5.88 -16.86 9.02
N SER A 213 -7.15 -17.07 8.64
CA SER A 213 -7.51 -17.86 7.46
C SER A 213 -6.98 -17.27 6.15
N ILE A 214 -6.87 -15.93 6.04
CA ILE A 214 -6.35 -15.27 4.86
C ILE A 214 -4.83 -15.54 4.69
N PHE A 215 -4.09 -15.59 5.78
CA PHE A 215 -2.63 -15.68 5.75
C PHE A 215 -2.05 -17.08 6.06
N THR A 216 -2.82 -17.95 6.70
CA THR A 216 -2.48 -19.37 6.79
C THR A 216 -3.04 -20.06 5.55
N GLY A 217 -2.17 -20.63 4.71
CA GLY A 217 -2.62 -21.54 3.66
C GLY A 217 -3.53 -22.62 4.25
N ASP A 218 -4.39 -23.22 3.42
CA ASP A 218 -5.06 -24.47 3.82
C ASP A 218 -3.92 -25.43 4.19
N ALA A 219 -3.60 -25.48 5.46
CA ALA A 219 -2.75 -26.53 5.98
C ALA A 219 -3.47 -27.81 5.54
N GLU A 220 -2.98 -28.44 4.48
CA GLU A 220 -3.38 -29.81 4.16
C GLU A 220 -3.37 -30.51 5.52
N LYS A 221 -4.54 -30.97 5.95
CA LYS A 221 -4.65 -31.93 7.02
C LYS A 221 -3.86 -33.13 6.50
N LYS A 222 -2.56 -33.14 6.73
CA LYS A 222 -1.80 -34.37 6.71
C LYS A 222 -2.37 -35.17 7.88
N GLU A 223 -3.34 -35.99 7.55
CA GLU A 223 -3.73 -37.10 8.42
C GLU A 223 -2.44 -37.83 8.75
N ILE A 224 -2.10 -37.79 10.04
CA ILE A 224 -1.04 -38.64 10.65
C ILE A 224 -1.67 -39.99 10.88
#